data_b1424265f43e5735c3dee893ed58d33a
#
_entry.id   b1424265f43e5735c3dee893ed58d33a
#
_cell.length_a   1.000
_cell.length_b   1.000
_cell.length_c   1.000
_cell.angle_alpha   90.00
_cell.angle_beta   90.00
_cell.angle_gamma   90.00
#
_symmetry.space_group_name_H-M   'P 1'
#
loop_
_entity.id
_entity.type
_entity.pdbx_description
1 polymer ?
#
loop_
_entity_poly.entity_id
_entity_poly.type
_entity_poly.pdbx_seq_one_letter_code
_entity_poly.pdbx_strand_id
1 'polypeptide(L)'
;MIWISCRYLVAVSLPAMQIKDWQLPTGVQAICTTRLGGVSLPPYDSLNLGDHVQDDPQHVAQNRNLLKQQLYGARPVFLKQVHGVDVLHLQPDTPDGAIADACLTHQTHLACTIMVADCLPILFTDSLGTIVAAAHAGWRGLGYGVIENTVKTLCAQSGVLPRDLLVWLGPCIGPSAFEVGAEVRQAFLQADETAESCFKTHPYNPNKYLADLPALARERLHSLGVQSMAGNDSSDTWCTVQQASRFFSYRRDGVTGRFAACIWRTA
;
A
#
# COMPACT_ATOMS: atom_id res chain seq x y z
N MET A 1 -43.40 26.83 -17.09
CA MET A 1 -42.11 27.21 -16.49
C MET A 1 -41.66 26.06 -15.60
N ILE A 2 -40.78 25.21 -16.09
CA ILE A 2 -40.26 24.06 -15.35
C ILE A 2 -38.91 24.50 -14.78
N TRP A 3 -38.82 24.60 -13.46
CA TRP A 3 -37.56 24.88 -12.76
C TRP A 3 -36.75 23.61 -12.75
N ILE A 4 -35.68 23.54 -13.56
CA ILE A 4 -34.63 22.52 -13.44
C ILE A 4 -33.72 22.96 -12.30
N SER A 5 -33.88 22.33 -11.14
CA SER A 5 -32.94 22.48 -10.01
C SER A 5 -31.61 21.88 -10.40
N CYS A 6 -30.65 22.73 -10.74
CA CYS A 6 -29.27 22.35 -10.90
C CYS A 6 -28.70 22.00 -9.49
N ARG A 7 -28.74 20.71 -9.13
CA ARG A 7 -28.01 20.24 -7.93
C ARG A 7 -26.51 20.38 -8.22
N TYR A 8 -25.90 21.36 -7.63
CA TYR A 8 -24.45 21.43 -7.51
C TYR A 8 -24.00 20.15 -6.79
N LEU A 9 -23.43 19.20 -7.52
CA LEU A 9 -22.63 18.12 -6.93
C LEU A 9 -21.43 18.77 -6.26
N VAL A 10 -21.53 19.01 -4.97
CA VAL A 10 -20.36 19.32 -4.15
C VAL A 10 -19.45 18.10 -4.27
N ALA A 11 -18.32 18.26 -4.94
CA ALA A 11 -17.31 17.21 -5.01
C ALA A 11 -16.90 16.90 -3.58
N VAL A 12 -17.38 15.80 -3.04
CA VAL A 12 -16.95 15.31 -1.71
C VAL A 12 -15.51 14.84 -1.88
N SER A 13 -14.58 15.68 -1.47
CA SER A 13 -13.17 15.27 -1.42
C SER A 13 -13.02 14.24 -0.31
N LEU A 14 -12.57 13.03 -0.67
CA LEU A 14 -12.22 12.03 0.34
C LEU A 14 -11.13 12.59 1.26
N PRO A 15 -11.21 12.35 2.58
CA PRO A 15 -10.10 12.64 3.48
C PRO A 15 -8.96 11.66 3.22
N ALA A 16 -8.26 11.86 2.11
CA ALA A 16 -7.06 11.12 1.77
C ALA A 16 -5.87 11.69 2.53
N MET A 17 -4.96 10.83 2.95
CA MET A 17 -3.67 11.26 3.48
C MET A 17 -2.84 11.76 2.30
N GLN A 18 -2.58 13.07 2.28
CA GLN A 18 -1.63 13.63 1.33
C GLN A 18 -0.23 13.13 1.68
N ILE A 19 0.44 12.56 0.70
CA ILE A 19 1.83 12.13 0.82
C ILE A 19 2.72 13.37 0.69
N LYS A 20 2.87 14.14 1.80
CA LYS A 20 3.56 15.43 1.78
C LYS A 20 5.08 15.33 1.82
N ASP A 21 5.59 14.23 2.37
CA ASP A 21 7.03 14.08 2.66
C ASP A 21 7.78 13.31 1.56
N TRP A 22 7.16 13.12 0.42
CA TRP A 22 7.71 12.44 -0.73
C TRP A 22 7.71 13.36 -1.95
N GLN A 23 8.89 13.78 -2.38
CA GLN A 23 9.03 14.63 -3.57
C GLN A 23 8.87 13.78 -4.83
N LEU A 24 7.69 13.86 -5.43
CA LEU A 24 7.39 13.16 -6.67
C LEU A 24 7.89 13.97 -7.88
N PRO A 25 8.38 13.29 -8.93
CA PRO A 25 8.70 13.94 -10.20
C PRO A 25 7.43 14.49 -10.86
N THR A 26 7.61 15.49 -11.72
CA THR A 26 6.50 16.07 -12.52
C THR A 26 5.79 14.98 -13.30
N GLY A 27 4.44 15.01 -13.27
CA GLY A 27 3.62 14.02 -13.96
C GLY A 27 3.38 12.72 -13.18
N VAL A 28 3.90 12.56 -11.97
CA VAL A 28 3.55 11.46 -11.07
C VAL A 28 2.70 11.97 -9.91
N GLN A 29 1.67 11.22 -9.58
CA GLN A 29 0.77 11.50 -8.47
C GLN A 29 0.64 10.26 -7.58
N ALA A 30 0.47 10.46 -6.28
CA ALA A 30 0.23 9.38 -5.33
C ALA A 30 -0.70 9.84 -4.21
N ILE A 31 -1.53 8.91 -3.74
CA ILE A 31 -2.37 9.11 -2.55
C ILE A 31 -2.37 7.84 -1.69
N CYS A 32 -2.65 8.02 -0.40
CA CYS A 32 -3.03 6.93 0.48
C CYS A 32 -4.38 7.29 1.10
N THR A 33 -5.38 6.40 0.97
CA THR A 33 -6.68 6.63 1.59
C THR A 33 -6.63 6.36 3.09
N THR A 34 -7.64 6.82 3.79
CA THR A 34 -7.94 6.41 5.17
C THR A 34 -9.19 5.55 5.18
N ARG A 35 -9.66 5.12 6.36
CA ARG A 35 -10.95 4.45 6.48
C ARG A 35 -12.16 5.39 6.32
N LEU A 36 -11.95 6.70 6.24
CA LEU A 36 -13.00 7.73 6.30
C LEU A 36 -13.49 8.14 4.90
N GLY A 37 -14.74 8.61 4.85
CA GLY A 37 -15.32 9.27 3.67
C GLY A 37 -16.05 8.35 2.69
N GLY A 38 -16.26 7.09 3.04
CA GLY A 38 -17.04 6.13 2.26
C GLY A 38 -18.46 5.92 2.77
N VAL A 39 -19.10 4.87 2.27
CA VAL A 39 -20.52 4.54 2.52
C VAL A 39 -20.73 3.20 3.21
N SER A 40 -19.68 2.40 3.41
CA SER A 40 -19.79 1.11 4.10
C SER A 40 -20.19 1.30 5.56
N LEU A 41 -20.99 0.37 6.06
CA LEU A 41 -21.45 0.34 7.45
C LEU A 41 -20.47 -0.47 8.33
N PRO A 42 -20.56 -0.33 9.68
CA PRO A 42 -19.76 -1.16 10.56
C PRO A 42 -19.92 -2.66 10.27
N PRO A 43 -18.84 -3.47 10.33
CA PRO A 43 -17.48 -3.13 10.78
C PRO A 43 -16.55 -2.55 9.70
N TYR A 44 -17.07 -2.20 8.51
CA TYR A 44 -16.31 -1.72 7.36
C TYR A 44 -16.33 -0.18 7.20
N ASP A 45 -16.83 0.53 8.21
CA ASP A 45 -17.04 1.98 8.21
C ASP A 45 -15.72 2.75 8.05
N SER A 46 -15.64 3.54 7.01
CA SER A 46 -16.67 3.83 5.98
C SER A 46 -16.16 3.60 4.56
N LEU A 47 -14.86 3.84 4.25
CA LEU A 47 -14.25 3.73 2.92
C LEU A 47 -13.56 2.37 2.71
N ASN A 48 -14.34 1.27 2.84
CA ASN A 48 -13.81 -0.03 2.49
C ASN A 48 -13.70 -0.20 0.98
N LEU A 49 -12.51 -0.57 0.49
CA LEU A 49 -12.19 -0.82 -0.91
C LEU A 49 -12.04 -2.31 -1.25
N GLY A 50 -12.01 -3.17 -0.22
CA GLY A 50 -11.83 -4.62 -0.37
C GLY A 50 -13.15 -5.33 -0.66
N ASP A 51 -13.22 -6.05 -1.77
CA ASP A 51 -14.37 -6.86 -2.19
C ASP A 51 -14.35 -8.30 -1.65
N HIS A 52 -13.28 -8.68 -0.96
CA HIS A 52 -13.02 -10.02 -0.42
C HIS A 52 -13.23 -10.12 1.10
N VAL A 53 -13.81 -9.10 1.73
CA VAL A 53 -13.96 -9.01 3.19
C VAL A 53 -15.40 -9.16 3.69
N GLN A 54 -16.34 -9.53 2.79
CA GLN A 54 -17.75 -9.76 3.07
C GLN A 54 -18.56 -8.48 3.39
N ASP A 55 -18.11 -7.32 2.94
CA ASP A 55 -18.91 -6.10 2.92
C ASP A 55 -19.96 -6.14 1.79
N ASP A 56 -20.97 -5.26 1.86
CA ASP A 56 -21.96 -5.09 0.78
C ASP A 56 -21.24 -4.71 -0.53
N PRO A 57 -21.38 -5.52 -1.60
CA PRO A 57 -20.74 -5.22 -2.89
C PRO A 57 -21.14 -3.86 -3.49
N GLN A 58 -22.34 -3.35 -3.19
CA GLN A 58 -22.79 -2.02 -3.66
C GLN A 58 -22.03 -0.91 -2.93
N HIS A 59 -21.78 -1.06 -1.61
CA HIS A 59 -20.96 -0.12 -0.86
C HIS A 59 -19.52 -0.11 -1.35
N VAL A 60 -18.93 -1.28 -1.59
CA VAL A 60 -17.57 -1.38 -2.12
C VAL A 60 -17.47 -0.74 -3.51
N ALA A 61 -18.43 -1.00 -4.40
CA ALA A 61 -18.46 -0.39 -5.73
C ALA A 61 -18.57 1.14 -5.65
N GLN A 62 -19.41 1.67 -4.76
CA GLN A 62 -19.53 3.11 -4.54
C GLN A 62 -18.24 3.72 -3.97
N ASN A 63 -17.59 3.06 -3.00
CA ASN A 63 -16.32 3.48 -2.43
C ASN A 63 -15.20 3.49 -3.50
N ARG A 64 -15.13 2.46 -4.35
CA ARG A 64 -14.17 2.42 -5.47
C ARG A 64 -14.41 3.54 -6.48
N ASN A 65 -15.68 3.92 -6.72
CA ASN A 65 -16.01 5.08 -7.55
C ASN A 65 -15.58 6.40 -6.91
N LEU A 66 -15.74 6.57 -5.60
CA LEU A 66 -15.24 7.73 -4.87
C LEU A 66 -13.71 7.82 -4.98
N LEU A 67 -12.99 6.70 -4.81
CA LEU A 67 -11.54 6.65 -5.03
C LEU A 67 -11.17 7.09 -6.45
N LYS A 68 -11.82 6.53 -7.48
CA LYS A 68 -11.56 6.87 -8.88
C LYS A 68 -11.71 8.37 -9.15
N GLN A 69 -12.67 9.04 -8.55
CA GLN A 69 -12.85 10.50 -8.67
C GLN A 69 -11.63 11.26 -8.10
N GLN A 70 -11.02 10.77 -7.02
CA GLN A 70 -9.82 11.39 -6.41
C GLN A 70 -8.54 11.16 -7.22
N LEU A 71 -8.52 10.20 -8.12
CA LEU A 71 -7.37 9.92 -8.98
C LEU A 71 -7.35 10.77 -10.27
N TYR A 72 -8.16 11.83 -10.33
CA TYR A 72 -8.18 12.79 -11.45
C TYR A 72 -8.35 12.09 -12.81
N GLY A 73 -9.20 11.08 -12.86
CA GLY A 73 -9.49 10.31 -14.08
C GLY A 73 -8.58 9.11 -14.32
N ALA A 74 -7.56 8.88 -13.52
CA ALA A 74 -6.81 7.64 -13.59
C ALA A 74 -7.68 6.46 -13.11
N ARG A 75 -7.55 5.32 -13.80
CA ARG A 75 -8.25 4.08 -13.45
C ARG A 75 -7.42 3.29 -12.42
N PRO A 76 -7.90 3.12 -11.19
CA PRO A 76 -7.26 2.19 -10.26
C PRO A 76 -7.42 0.75 -10.76
N VAL A 77 -6.38 -0.07 -10.61
CA VAL A 77 -6.42 -1.51 -10.85
C VAL A 77 -6.29 -2.22 -9.52
N PHE A 78 -7.32 -2.98 -9.15
CA PHE A 78 -7.35 -3.73 -7.90
C PHE A 78 -6.90 -5.17 -8.14
N LEU A 79 -5.81 -5.57 -7.48
CA LEU A 79 -5.26 -6.92 -7.59
C LEU A 79 -5.96 -7.88 -6.61
N LYS A 80 -5.95 -9.17 -6.95
CA LYS A 80 -6.17 -10.24 -5.99
C LYS A 80 -4.84 -10.56 -5.31
N GLN A 81 -4.59 -9.89 -4.18
CA GLN A 81 -3.38 -10.03 -3.37
C GLN A 81 -3.41 -11.33 -2.58
N VAL A 82 -2.37 -12.14 -2.71
CA VAL A 82 -2.28 -13.50 -2.13
C VAL A 82 -1.08 -13.67 -1.20
N HIS A 83 -0.40 -12.56 -0.83
CA HIS A 83 0.83 -12.53 -0.05
C HIS A 83 2.00 -13.24 -0.76
N GLY A 84 1.98 -13.23 -2.10
CA GLY A 84 3.01 -13.74 -2.98
C GLY A 84 4.08 -12.70 -3.29
N VAL A 85 4.80 -12.93 -4.39
CA VAL A 85 5.92 -12.10 -4.84
C VAL A 85 5.81 -11.71 -6.32
N ASP A 86 4.70 -12.05 -6.96
CA ASP A 86 4.49 -11.79 -8.39
C ASP A 86 4.25 -10.31 -8.65
N VAL A 87 4.84 -9.82 -9.75
CA VAL A 87 4.76 -8.44 -10.21
C VAL A 87 4.05 -8.39 -11.55
N LEU A 88 2.89 -7.76 -11.60
CA LEU A 88 2.09 -7.64 -12.82
C LEU A 88 2.41 -6.33 -13.56
N HIS A 89 2.71 -6.42 -14.86
CA HIS A 89 2.79 -5.23 -15.71
C HIS A 89 1.38 -4.83 -16.17
N LEU A 90 0.85 -3.72 -15.64
CA LEU A 90 -0.48 -3.25 -15.97
C LEU A 90 -0.54 -2.66 -17.38
N GLN A 91 -1.58 -3.05 -18.10
CA GLN A 91 -1.97 -2.52 -19.40
C GLN A 91 -3.35 -1.87 -19.31
N PRO A 92 -3.75 -1.03 -20.27
CA PRO A 92 -5.07 -0.37 -20.23
C PRO A 92 -6.25 -1.35 -20.12
N ASP A 93 -6.10 -2.57 -20.62
CA ASP A 93 -7.10 -3.65 -20.58
C ASP A 93 -6.92 -4.64 -19.41
N THR A 94 -5.92 -4.46 -18.54
CA THR A 94 -5.73 -5.32 -17.36
C THR A 94 -6.99 -5.29 -16.48
N PRO A 95 -7.66 -6.44 -16.25
CA PRO A 95 -8.87 -6.49 -15.43
C PRO A 95 -8.54 -6.36 -13.94
N ASP A 96 -9.53 -5.92 -13.15
CA ASP A 96 -9.49 -6.09 -11.71
C ASP A 96 -9.51 -7.58 -11.33
N GLY A 97 -8.90 -7.92 -10.19
CA GLY A 97 -8.82 -9.29 -9.70
C GLY A 97 -7.69 -10.14 -10.30
N ALA A 98 -6.81 -9.58 -11.11
CA ALA A 98 -5.59 -10.25 -11.53
C ALA A 98 -4.73 -10.61 -10.31
N ILE A 99 -4.19 -11.85 -10.28
CA ILE A 99 -3.43 -12.38 -9.14
C ILE A 99 -2.02 -11.82 -9.19
N ALA A 100 -1.66 -10.99 -8.23
CA ALA A 100 -0.30 -10.50 -7.97
C ALA A 100 -0.28 -9.73 -6.65
N ASP A 101 0.91 -9.54 -6.08
CA ASP A 101 1.11 -8.73 -4.88
C ASP A 101 1.90 -7.43 -5.17
N ALA A 102 2.35 -7.26 -6.40
CA ALA A 102 2.91 -6.00 -6.89
C ALA A 102 2.47 -5.75 -8.33
N CYS A 103 2.52 -4.50 -8.73
CA CYS A 103 2.28 -4.12 -10.10
C CYS A 103 3.10 -2.88 -10.49
N LEU A 104 3.31 -2.70 -11.80
CA LEU A 104 3.98 -1.56 -12.37
C LEU A 104 3.32 -1.16 -13.70
N THR A 105 3.56 0.08 -14.13
CA THR A 105 3.11 0.54 -15.46
C THR A 105 3.89 1.76 -15.94
N HIS A 106 4.05 1.86 -17.27
CA HIS A 106 4.46 3.08 -17.97
C HIS A 106 3.25 3.89 -18.45
N GLN A 107 2.07 3.32 -18.41
CA GLN A 107 0.86 3.93 -18.95
C GLN A 107 0.43 5.14 -18.11
N THR A 108 0.00 6.20 -18.75
CA THR A 108 -0.66 7.32 -18.09
C THR A 108 -2.11 6.96 -17.73
N HIS A 109 -2.65 7.64 -16.74
CA HIS A 109 -4.03 7.45 -16.29
C HIS A 109 -4.39 6.02 -15.88
N LEU A 110 -3.38 5.21 -15.51
CA LEU A 110 -3.54 3.88 -14.92
C LEU A 110 -2.83 3.86 -13.57
N ALA A 111 -3.57 3.57 -12.50
CA ALA A 111 -3.03 3.63 -11.15
C ALA A 111 -2.71 2.23 -10.60
N CYS A 112 -1.44 2.03 -10.23
CA CYS A 112 -1.04 0.92 -9.39
C CYS A 112 -1.66 1.10 -8.01
N THR A 113 -2.49 0.13 -7.57
CA THR A 113 -3.31 0.24 -6.35
C THR A 113 -3.09 -0.98 -5.46
N ILE A 114 -2.66 -0.74 -4.23
CA ILE A 114 -2.46 -1.78 -3.21
C ILE A 114 -3.41 -1.56 -2.05
N MET A 115 -4.18 -2.59 -1.70
CA MET A 115 -5.13 -2.57 -0.58
C MET A 115 -4.52 -3.24 0.65
N VAL A 116 -4.68 -2.62 1.82
CA VAL A 116 -4.11 -3.11 3.07
C VAL A 116 -5.05 -2.91 4.28
N ALA A 117 -4.82 -3.72 5.29
CA ALA A 117 -5.22 -3.53 6.68
C ALA A 117 -4.16 -4.29 7.52
N ASP A 118 -3.08 -3.59 7.85
CA ASP A 118 -1.85 -3.99 8.57
C ASP A 118 -0.63 -4.31 7.69
N CYS A 119 -0.77 -4.93 6.53
CA CYS A 119 0.38 -5.12 5.63
C CYS A 119 0.93 -3.78 5.15
N LEU A 120 2.20 -3.72 4.79
CA LEU A 120 2.88 -2.51 4.32
C LEU A 120 2.62 -2.28 2.83
N PRO A 121 1.96 -1.19 2.42
CA PRO A 121 1.92 -0.77 1.03
C PRO A 121 3.18 0.02 0.72
N ILE A 122 3.84 -0.29 -0.40
CA ILE A 122 5.05 0.42 -0.87
C ILE A 122 4.76 0.95 -2.26
N LEU A 123 5.07 2.23 -2.48
CA LEU A 123 4.96 2.90 -3.78
C LEU A 123 6.35 3.22 -4.32
N PHE A 124 6.52 3.10 -5.62
CA PHE A 124 7.79 3.31 -6.31
C PHE A 124 7.59 4.15 -7.56
N THR A 125 8.58 4.99 -7.86
CA THR A 125 8.76 5.63 -9.17
C THR A 125 10.25 5.84 -9.41
N ASP A 126 10.64 6.10 -10.64
CA ASP A 126 11.98 6.58 -10.95
C ASP A 126 12.05 8.12 -10.80
N SER A 127 13.25 8.67 -10.71
CA SER A 127 13.47 10.12 -10.56
C SER A 127 12.97 10.96 -11.76
N LEU A 128 12.72 10.34 -12.89
CA LEU A 128 12.19 10.97 -14.11
C LEU A 128 10.66 10.84 -14.24
N GLY A 129 10.02 10.00 -13.41
CA GLY A 129 8.58 9.76 -13.48
C GLY A 129 8.14 8.97 -14.72
N THR A 130 9.02 8.13 -15.28
CA THR A 130 8.72 7.36 -16.49
C THR A 130 7.96 6.08 -16.23
N ILE A 131 8.04 5.56 -15.00
CA ILE A 131 7.40 4.34 -14.56
C ILE A 131 6.93 4.49 -13.11
N VAL A 132 5.83 3.84 -12.78
CA VAL A 132 5.32 3.75 -11.40
C VAL A 132 5.05 2.30 -11.04
N ALA A 133 5.20 1.97 -9.76
CA ALA A 133 4.89 0.64 -9.24
C ALA A 133 4.33 0.71 -7.82
N ALA A 134 3.65 -0.34 -7.42
CA ALA A 134 3.17 -0.52 -6.05
C ALA A 134 3.30 -1.98 -5.62
N ALA A 135 3.65 -2.22 -4.35
CA ALA A 135 3.81 -3.56 -3.78
C ALA A 135 3.07 -3.71 -2.45
N HIS A 136 2.47 -4.88 -2.26
CA HIS A 136 1.85 -5.35 -1.03
C HIS A 136 2.87 -6.18 -0.25
N ALA A 137 3.48 -5.56 0.76
CA ALA A 137 4.49 -6.20 1.58
C ALA A 137 3.92 -6.65 2.95
N GLY A 138 3.09 -7.69 2.95
CA GLY A 138 2.85 -8.47 4.16
C GLY A 138 4.11 -9.27 4.53
N TRP A 139 4.24 -9.74 5.78
CA TRP A 139 5.46 -10.41 6.22
C TRP A 139 5.88 -11.59 5.33
N ARG A 140 4.91 -12.35 4.77
CA ARG A 140 5.21 -13.45 3.84
C ARG A 140 5.80 -12.93 2.54
N GLY A 141 5.08 -12.03 1.84
CA GLY A 141 5.56 -11.44 0.60
C GLY A 141 6.90 -10.72 0.78
N LEU A 142 7.06 -9.96 1.87
CA LEU A 142 8.32 -9.31 2.22
C LEU A 142 9.43 -10.35 2.46
N GLY A 143 9.16 -11.37 3.27
CA GLY A 143 10.13 -12.43 3.56
C GLY A 143 10.57 -13.22 2.32
N TYR A 144 9.67 -13.41 1.37
CA TYR A 144 9.92 -14.16 0.12
C TYR A 144 10.38 -13.31 -1.06
N GLY A 145 10.52 -11.98 -0.91
CA GLY A 145 11.18 -11.14 -1.89
C GLY A 145 10.27 -10.34 -2.81
N VAL A 146 9.09 -9.91 -2.37
CA VAL A 146 8.21 -9.04 -3.18
C VAL A 146 8.87 -7.70 -3.51
N ILE A 147 9.70 -7.14 -2.61
CA ILE A 147 10.46 -5.91 -2.86
C ILE A 147 11.53 -6.15 -3.92
N GLU A 148 12.29 -7.22 -3.78
CA GLU A 148 13.37 -7.60 -4.69
C GLU A 148 12.84 -7.79 -6.11
N ASN A 149 11.72 -8.52 -6.24
CA ASN A 149 11.08 -8.73 -7.54
C ASN A 149 10.53 -7.43 -8.13
N THR A 150 9.95 -6.57 -7.30
CA THR A 150 9.41 -5.27 -7.76
C THR A 150 10.55 -4.38 -8.26
N VAL A 151 11.61 -4.20 -7.49
CA VAL A 151 12.78 -3.38 -7.86
C VAL A 151 13.46 -3.94 -9.11
N LYS A 152 13.71 -5.25 -9.17
CA LYS A 152 14.30 -5.92 -10.33
C LYS A 152 13.46 -5.72 -11.59
N THR A 153 12.15 -5.94 -11.50
CA THR A 153 11.25 -5.81 -12.64
C THR A 153 11.16 -4.36 -13.10
N LEU A 154 11.08 -3.41 -12.16
CA LEU A 154 11.00 -1.98 -12.43
C LEU A 154 12.28 -1.51 -13.14
N CYS A 155 13.47 -1.86 -12.62
CA CYS A 155 14.75 -1.51 -13.24
C CYS A 155 14.91 -2.14 -14.64
N ALA A 156 14.50 -3.39 -14.80
CA ALA A 156 14.57 -4.08 -16.10
C ALA A 156 13.65 -3.44 -17.16
N GLN A 157 12.49 -2.90 -16.76
CA GLN A 157 11.52 -2.29 -17.66
C GLN A 157 11.86 -0.83 -18.00
N SER A 158 12.47 -0.08 -17.10
CA SER A 158 12.77 1.34 -17.27
C SER A 158 14.23 1.63 -17.63
N GLY A 159 15.14 0.68 -17.41
CA GLY A 159 16.57 0.87 -17.58
C GLY A 159 17.24 1.70 -16.48
N VAL A 160 16.49 2.11 -15.45
CA VAL A 160 17.05 2.87 -14.32
C VAL A 160 17.73 1.94 -13.32
N LEU A 161 18.64 2.51 -12.53
CA LEU A 161 19.29 1.78 -11.44
C LEU A 161 18.52 1.92 -10.14
N PRO A 162 18.64 0.98 -9.19
CA PRO A 162 17.95 1.07 -7.90
C PRO A 162 18.19 2.39 -7.15
N ARG A 163 19.37 3.00 -7.27
CA ARG A 163 19.69 4.28 -6.64
C ARG A 163 18.89 5.47 -7.18
N ASP A 164 18.30 5.32 -8.37
CA ASP A 164 17.50 6.36 -9.04
C ASP A 164 16.01 6.21 -8.72
N LEU A 165 15.64 5.20 -7.93
CA LEU A 165 14.28 4.98 -7.48
C LEU A 165 13.94 5.89 -6.29
N LEU A 166 12.72 6.41 -6.32
CA LEU A 166 12.06 7.09 -5.22
C LEU A 166 11.01 6.15 -4.64
N VAL A 167 11.11 5.84 -3.35
CA VAL A 167 10.24 4.86 -2.68
C VAL A 167 9.52 5.51 -1.51
N TRP A 168 8.25 5.18 -1.36
CA TRP A 168 7.46 5.59 -0.21
C TRP A 168 6.83 4.38 0.48
N LEU A 169 6.98 4.32 1.81
CA LEU A 169 6.41 3.31 2.66
C LEU A 169 5.16 3.87 3.35
N GLY A 170 4.03 3.18 3.20
CA GLY A 170 2.75 3.61 3.74
C GLY A 170 2.46 3.15 5.16
N PRO A 171 1.25 3.47 5.68
CA PRO A 171 0.80 2.99 6.98
C PRO A 171 0.67 1.47 7.00
N CYS A 172 1.15 0.86 8.07
CA CYS A 172 1.03 -0.58 8.32
C CYS A 172 1.00 -0.86 9.83
N ILE A 173 0.95 -2.11 10.23
CA ILE A 173 1.13 -2.48 11.63
C ILE A 173 2.53 -2.11 12.12
N GLY A 174 2.61 -1.34 13.19
CA GLY A 174 3.87 -0.85 13.77
C GLY A 174 4.51 -1.84 14.74
N PRO A 175 5.80 -1.60 15.11
CA PRO A 175 6.56 -2.51 15.96
C PRO A 175 6.01 -2.64 17.39
N SER A 176 5.23 -1.69 17.87
CA SER A 176 4.55 -1.79 19.18
C SER A 176 3.38 -2.78 19.19
N ALA A 177 2.87 -3.20 18.02
CA ALA A 177 1.67 -4.02 17.88
C ALA A 177 1.88 -5.29 17.05
N PHE A 178 2.98 -5.41 16.32
CA PHE A 178 3.21 -6.53 15.43
C PHE A 178 3.87 -7.71 16.15
N GLU A 179 3.09 -8.38 17.02
CA GLU A 179 3.50 -9.65 17.61
C GLU A 179 3.57 -10.76 16.55
N VAL A 180 4.69 -11.48 16.54
CA VAL A 180 4.98 -12.61 15.64
C VAL A 180 5.59 -13.79 16.39
N GLY A 181 5.52 -14.97 15.82
CA GLY A 181 6.20 -16.16 16.32
C GLY A 181 7.67 -16.24 15.88
N ALA A 182 8.38 -17.20 16.44
CA ALA A 182 9.79 -17.46 16.11
C ALA A 182 9.97 -17.83 14.62
N GLU A 183 8.98 -18.48 14.02
CA GLU A 183 8.98 -18.87 12.61
C GLU A 183 9.07 -17.68 11.67
N VAL A 184 8.42 -16.55 12.01
CA VAL A 184 8.50 -15.31 11.21
C VAL A 184 9.91 -14.73 11.31
N ARG A 185 10.45 -14.57 12.52
CA ARG A 185 11.82 -14.08 12.74
C ARG A 185 12.83 -14.95 12.00
N GLN A 186 12.73 -16.27 12.12
CA GLN A 186 13.65 -17.20 11.47
C GLN A 186 13.61 -17.10 9.94
N ALA A 187 12.44 -16.91 9.34
CA ALA A 187 12.30 -16.73 7.90
C ALA A 187 13.08 -15.51 7.38
N PHE A 188 13.12 -14.42 8.15
CA PHE A 188 13.90 -13.24 7.77
C PHE A 188 15.39 -13.44 7.99
N LEU A 189 15.79 -14.04 9.11
CA LEU A 189 17.20 -14.28 9.44
C LEU A 189 17.91 -15.28 8.51
N GLN A 190 17.15 -16.24 7.96
CA GLN A 190 17.70 -17.16 6.94
C GLN A 190 18.06 -16.43 5.64
N ALA A 191 17.37 -15.34 5.32
CA ALA A 191 17.66 -14.54 4.14
C ALA A 191 18.72 -13.47 4.40
N ASP A 192 18.73 -12.87 5.60
CA ASP A 192 19.64 -11.80 5.98
C ASP A 192 19.76 -11.72 7.52
N GLU A 193 20.93 -12.00 8.05
CA GLU A 193 21.20 -11.95 9.50
C GLU A 193 21.05 -10.54 10.09
N THR A 194 21.23 -9.50 9.30
CA THR A 194 21.09 -8.10 9.74
C THR A 194 19.67 -7.75 10.16
N ALA A 195 18.67 -8.51 9.66
CA ALA A 195 17.27 -8.36 10.04
C ALA A 195 17.00 -8.58 11.55
N GLU A 196 17.97 -9.12 12.31
CA GLU A 196 17.86 -9.32 13.76
C GLU A 196 17.46 -8.04 14.50
N SER A 197 18.01 -6.90 14.09
CA SER A 197 17.75 -5.59 14.69
C SER A 197 16.29 -5.16 14.62
N CYS A 198 15.52 -5.71 13.66
CA CYS A 198 14.10 -5.44 13.45
C CYS A 198 13.17 -6.27 14.35
N PHE A 199 13.73 -7.14 15.20
CA PHE A 199 12.94 -7.97 16.10
C PHE A 199 13.33 -7.71 17.55
N LYS A 200 12.32 -7.45 18.39
CA LYS A 200 12.50 -7.35 19.85
C LYS A 200 11.75 -8.49 20.52
N THR A 201 12.34 -9.13 21.52
CA THR A 201 11.63 -10.13 22.33
C THR A 201 10.40 -9.50 22.96
N HIS A 202 9.27 -10.19 22.89
CA HIS A 202 8.02 -9.68 23.47
C HIS A 202 8.14 -9.60 25.00
N PRO A 203 7.82 -8.45 25.64
CA PRO A 203 8.12 -8.22 27.05
C PRO A 203 7.44 -9.19 28.02
N TYR A 204 6.31 -9.76 27.61
CA TYR A 204 5.49 -10.66 28.45
C TYR A 204 5.40 -12.09 27.93
N ASN A 205 6.03 -12.39 26.77
CA ASN A 205 5.99 -13.72 26.17
C ASN A 205 7.32 -14.03 25.48
N PRO A 206 8.23 -14.79 26.16
CA PRO A 206 9.59 -15.05 25.65
C PRO A 206 9.61 -15.87 24.34
N ASN A 207 8.49 -16.51 23.96
CA ASN A 207 8.37 -17.26 22.72
C ASN A 207 7.84 -16.42 21.54
N LYS A 208 7.62 -15.12 21.76
CA LYS A 208 7.11 -14.19 20.77
C LYS A 208 8.05 -13.00 20.58
N TYR A 209 7.93 -12.35 19.46
CA TYR A 209 8.70 -11.17 19.09
C TYR A 209 7.77 -10.04 18.66
N LEU A 210 8.23 -8.81 18.84
CA LEU A 210 7.67 -7.63 18.22
C LEU A 210 8.53 -7.30 17.00
N ALA A 211 7.94 -7.34 15.81
CA ALA A 211 8.63 -7.14 14.56
C ALA A 211 8.39 -5.73 14.01
N ASP A 212 9.42 -5.13 13.43
CA ASP A 212 9.37 -3.84 12.75
C ASP A 212 9.29 -4.04 11.23
N LEU A 213 8.06 -4.12 10.71
CA LEU A 213 7.81 -4.38 9.29
C LEU A 213 8.36 -3.27 8.37
N PRO A 214 8.19 -1.96 8.68
CA PRO A 214 8.82 -0.89 7.91
C PRO A 214 10.36 -0.96 7.92
N ALA A 215 10.98 -1.23 9.06
CA ALA A 215 12.44 -1.35 9.15
C ALA A 215 12.96 -2.51 8.30
N LEU A 216 12.34 -3.69 8.37
CA LEU A 216 12.64 -4.84 7.49
C LEU A 216 12.57 -4.48 6.00
N ALA A 217 11.55 -3.72 5.62
CA ALA A 217 11.41 -3.26 4.23
C ALA A 217 12.51 -2.26 3.83
N ARG A 218 12.86 -1.34 4.73
CA ARG A 218 13.94 -0.34 4.50
C ARG A 218 15.32 -1.01 4.36
N GLU A 219 15.63 -1.99 5.19
CA GLU A 219 16.88 -2.75 5.08
C GLU A 219 17.00 -3.47 3.74
N ARG A 220 15.93 -4.14 3.29
CA ARG A 220 15.91 -4.79 1.98
C ARG A 220 16.06 -3.82 0.81
N LEU A 221 15.35 -2.69 0.85
CA LEU A 221 15.49 -1.64 -0.16
C LEU A 221 16.91 -1.07 -0.19
N HIS A 222 17.49 -0.82 0.98
CA HIS A 222 18.87 -0.34 1.10
C HIS A 222 19.89 -1.36 0.55
N SER A 223 19.74 -2.64 0.85
CA SER A 223 20.59 -3.72 0.33
C SER A 223 20.51 -3.86 -1.18
N LEU A 224 19.39 -3.48 -1.81
CA LEU A 224 19.22 -3.42 -3.25
C LEU A 224 19.85 -2.16 -3.88
N GLY A 225 20.31 -1.20 -3.07
CA GLY A 225 20.91 0.05 -3.53
C GLY A 225 19.93 1.22 -3.68
N VAL A 226 18.70 1.10 -3.16
CA VAL A 226 17.73 2.22 -3.11
C VAL A 226 18.19 3.22 -2.05
N GLN A 227 18.33 4.49 -2.44
CA GLN A 227 18.84 5.55 -1.56
C GLN A 227 17.75 6.51 -1.07
N SER A 228 16.69 6.69 -1.86
CA SER A 228 15.61 7.63 -1.53
C SER A 228 14.36 6.91 -1.04
N MET A 229 14.14 6.97 0.27
CA MET A 229 13.01 6.34 0.94
C MET A 229 12.30 7.35 1.86
N ALA A 230 11.02 7.57 1.65
CA ALA A 230 10.14 8.44 2.43
C ALA A 230 9.03 7.66 3.16
N GLY A 231 8.23 8.34 3.95
CA GLY A 231 7.05 7.79 4.63
C GLY A 231 7.40 7.06 5.91
N ASN A 232 6.71 5.98 6.19
CA ASN A 232 6.67 5.26 7.46
C ASN A 232 8.05 5.05 8.10
N ASP A 233 8.26 5.68 9.25
CA ASP A 233 9.49 5.70 10.04
C ASP A 233 9.41 4.76 11.26
N SER A 234 8.46 3.82 11.27
CA SER A 234 8.14 2.91 12.38
C SER A 234 7.48 3.56 13.60
N SER A 235 7.15 4.86 13.55
CA SER A 235 6.45 5.53 14.65
C SER A 235 4.98 5.14 14.72
N ASP A 236 4.37 5.29 15.89
CA ASP A 236 2.95 4.95 16.13
C ASP A 236 1.97 5.81 15.29
N THR A 237 2.41 6.92 14.70
CA THR A 237 1.60 7.75 13.79
C THR A 237 1.27 7.02 12.48
N TRP A 238 2.08 6.02 12.11
CA TRP A 238 1.89 5.17 10.94
C TRP A 238 1.24 3.83 11.27
N CYS A 239 1.12 3.48 12.58
CA CYS A 239 0.63 2.19 13.02
C CYS A 239 -0.89 2.06 12.82
N THR A 240 -1.32 1.12 11.99
CA THR A 240 -2.75 0.87 11.73
C THR A 240 -3.52 0.43 12.96
N VAL A 241 -2.88 -0.28 13.89
CA VAL A 241 -3.48 -0.71 15.16
C VAL A 241 -3.71 0.49 16.07
N GLN A 242 -2.71 1.38 16.21
CA GLN A 242 -2.77 2.53 17.11
C GLN A 242 -3.67 3.65 16.55
N GLN A 243 -3.73 3.81 15.23
CA GLN A 243 -4.48 4.87 14.56
C GLN A 243 -5.87 4.41 14.12
N ALA A 244 -6.68 3.88 15.05
CA ALA A 244 -8.00 3.31 14.79
C ALA A 244 -8.99 4.26 14.09
N SER A 245 -8.90 5.57 14.36
CA SER A 245 -9.74 6.58 13.70
C SER A 245 -9.36 6.84 12.24
N ARG A 246 -8.18 6.41 11.81
CA ARG A 246 -7.64 6.68 10.47
C ARG A 246 -7.56 5.44 9.60
N PHE A 247 -7.24 4.28 10.16
CA PHE A 247 -6.94 3.09 9.38
C PHE A 247 -7.73 1.86 9.84
N PHE A 248 -8.07 1.02 8.88
CA PHE A 248 -8.50 -0.35 9.15
C PHE A 248 -7.32 -1.18 9.64
N SER A 249 -7.58 -2.09 10.58
CA SER A 249 -6.58 -3.04 11.06
C SER A 249 -7.22 -4.40 11.28
N TYR A 250 -6.69 -5.41 10.60
CA TYR A 250 -7.14 -6.80 10.78
C TYR A 250 -6.71 -7.36 12.15
N ARG A 251 -5.51 -6.98 12.61
CA ARG A 251 -4.97 -7.39 13.90
C ARG A 251 -5.84 -6.90 15.06
N ARG A 252 -6.34 -5.67 14.98
CA ARG A 252 -7.18 -5.07 16.01
C ARG A 252 -8.61 -5.57 15.95
N ASP A 253 -9.20 -5.63 14.75
CA ASP A 253 -10.66 -5.72 14.57
C ASP A 253 -11.12 -7.11 14.10
N GLY A 254 -10.25 -7.95 13.52
CA GLY A 254 -10.59 -9.24 12.92
C GLY A 254 -11.38 -9.09 11.62
N VAL A 255 -12.63 -8.64 11.70
CA VAL A 255 -13.45 -8.29 10.53
C VAL A 255 -13.35 -6.79 10.29
N THR A 256 -12.84 -6.39 9.12
CA THR A 256 -12.58 -4.97 8.84
C THR A 256 -12.40 -4.71 7.34
N GLY A 257 -12.51 -3.44 6.94
CA GLY A 257 -12.27 -3.00 5.58
C GLY A 257 -10.80 -2.99 5.15
N ARG A 258 -10.59 -2.51 3.92
CA ARG A 258 -9.26 -2.25 3.34
C ARG A 258 -9.17 -0.82 2.88
N PHE A 259 -8.10 -0.11 3.24
CA PHE A 259 -7.70 1.15 2.63
C PHE A 259 -6.67 0.92 1.54
N ALA A 260 -6.34 1.93 0.72
CA ALA A 260 -5.44 1.75 -0.41
C ALA A 260 -4.37 2.83 -0.49
N ALA A 261 -3.19 2.43 -1.00
CA ALA A 261 -2.17 3.33 -1.54
C ALA A 261 -2.15 3.20 -3.06
N CYS A 262 -2.13 4.35 -3.75
CA CYS A 262 -2.20 4.44 -5.20
C CYS A 262 -1.10 5.35 -5.72
N ILE A 263 -0.52 4.98 -6.88
CA ILE A 263 0.43 5.81 -7.63
C ILE A 263 0.13 5.71 -9.13
N TRP A 264 0.19 6.84 -9.84
CA TRP A 264 -0.09 6.89 -11.28
C TRP A 264 0.66 8.02 -11.96
N ARG A 265 0.75 7.92 -13.29
CA ARG A 265 1.28 8.96 -14.15
C ARG A 265 0.12 9.76 -14.78
N THR A 266 0.29 11.07 -14.86
CA THR A 266 -0.68 12.00 -15.47
C THR A 266 -0.27 12.45 -16.88
N ALA A 267 1.00 12.36 -17.20
CA ALA A 267 1.57 12.75 -18.49
C ALA A 267 2.70 11.80 -18.90
#